data_309c838cf8eb2b0080646dee9497e2a5
#
_entry.id   309c838cf8eb2b0080646dee9497e2a5
#
_cell.length_a   1.000
_cell.length_b   1.000
_cell.length_c   1.000
_cell.angle_alpha   90.00
_cell.angle_beta   90.00
_cell.angle_gamma   90.00
#
_symmetry.space_group_name_H-M   'P 1'
#
loop_
_entity.id
_entity.type
_entity.pdbx_description
1 polymer ?
#
loop_
_entity_poly.entity_id
_entity_poly.type
_entity_poly.pdbx_seq_one_letter_code
_entity_poly.pdbx_strand_id
1 'polypeptide(L)'
;MTIFEALRESHDKQRRLLELLVETEGDSNGRDELFKRVKEELENHAGAEERALYMPMMEHDMTQEKARHSVAEHHEIDELIEALETTDYSSPGWLASAKKLQHLVTHHLDEEEQEVFQLAGRAFDDATKANLAEEYLQDMQDREAG
;
A
#
# COMPACT_ATOMS: atom_id res chain seq x y z
N MET A 1 -16.60 11.17 -3.95
CA MET A 1 -15.74 10.02 -3.64
C MET A 1 -15.26 10.12 -2.20
N THR A 2 -15.31 9.02 -1.48
CA THR A 2 -14.76 8.94 -0.12
C THR A 2 -13.32 8.49 -0.16
N ILE A 3 -12.59 8.73 0.94
CA ILE A 3 -11.21 8.24 1.09
C ILE A 3 -11.16 6.71 0.92
N PHE A 4 -12.17 5.98 1.36
CA PHE A 4 -12.20 4.52 1.26
C PHE A 4 -12.32 4.05 -0.19
N GLU A 5 -13.12 4.72 -1.00
CA GLU A 5 -13.23 4.43 -2.43
C GLU A 5 -11.91 4.72 -3.15
N ALA A 6 -11.27 5.85 -2.84
CA ALA A 6 -9.98 6.22 -3.43
C ALA A 6 -8.89 5.20 -3.09
N LEU A 7 -8.84 4.76 -1.82
CA LEU A 7 -7.87 3.76 -1.38
C LEU A 7 -8.11 2.41 -2.04
N ARG A 8 -9.38 1.99 -2.18
CA ARG A 8 -9.71 0.72 -2.85
C ARG A 8 -9.24 0.67 -4.30
N GLU A 9 -9.33 1.79 -5.01
CA GLU A 9 -8.80 1.85 -6.38
C GLU A 9 -7.29 1.61 -6.40
N SER A 10 -6.56 2.20 -5.47
CA SER A 10 -5.12 1.95 -5.33
C SER A 10 -4.83 0.51 -4.94
N HIS A 11 -5.63 -0.06 -4.06
CA HIS A 11 -5.48 -1.45 -3.63
C HIS A 11 -5.63 -2.44 -4.79
N ASP A 12 -6.61 -2.22 -5.65
CA ASP A 12 -6.82 -3.07 -6.82
C ASP A 12 -5.63 -3.00 -7.78
N LYS A 13 -5.08 -1.80 -7.97
CA LYS A 13 -3.86 -1.61 -8.78
C LYS A 13 -2.68 -2.35 -8.17
N GLN A 14 -2.50 -2.28 -6.86
CA GLN A 14 -1.42 -3.00 -6.16
C GLN A 14 -1.56 -4.51 -6.30
N ARG A 15 -2.77 -5.02 -6.12
CA ARG A 15 -3.04 -6.45 -6.28
C ARG A 15 -2.68 -6.93 -7.69
N ARG A 16 -3.06 -6.14 -8.69
CA ARG A 16 -2.77 -6.47 -10.09
C ARG A 16 -1.28 -6.45 -10.39
N LEU A 17 -0.57 -5.43 -9.93
CA LEU A 17 0.88 -5.33 -10.14
C LEU A 17 1.63 -6.49 -9.50
N LEU A 18 1.21 -6.90 -8.29
CA LEU A 18 1.84 -8.03 -7.59
C LEU A 18 1.56 -9.36 -8.28
N GLU A 19 0.35 -9.55 -8.83
CA GLU A 19 0.03 -10.75 -9.62
C GLU A 19 0.97 -10.84 -10.83
N LEU A 20 1.18 -9.75 -11.54
CA LEU A 20 2.08 -9.71 -12.68
C LEU A 20 3.54 -9.93 -12.28
N LEU A 21 3.94 -9.37 -11.14
CA LEU A 21 5.33 -9.49 -10.68
C LEU A 21 5.72 -10.94 -10.39
N VAL A 22 4.86 -11.70 -9.73
CA VAL A 22 5.17 -13.08 -9.37
C VAL A 22 5.10 -14.03 -10.57
N GLU A 23 4.57 -13.58 -11.70
CA GLU A 23 4.57 -14.34 -12.95
C GLU A 23 5.84 -14.12 -13.78
N THR A 24 6.70 -13.16 -13.41
CA THR A 24 7.96 -12.91 -14.12
C THR A 24 8.99 -13.99 -13.83
N GLU A 25 9.96 -14.14 -14.75
CA GLU A 25 10.98 -15.17 -14.65
C GLU A 25 12.39 -14.58 -14.80
N GLY A 26 13.28 -15.01 -13.91
CA GLY A 26 14.71 -14.76 -14.01
C GLY A 26 15.11 -13.29 -14.08
N ASP A 27 16.31 -13.06 -14.59
CA ASP A 27 16.85 -11.71 -14.80
C ASP A 27 16.34 -11.19 -16.13
N SER A 28 15.17 -10.60 -16.14
CA SER A 28 14.50 -10.08 -17.33
C SER A 28 14.17 -8.61 -17.20
N ASN A 29 14.06 -7.92 -18.34
CA ASN A 29 13.63 -6.52 -18.36
C ASN A 29 12.21 -6.38 -17.80
N GLY A 30 11.34 -7.35 -18.09
CA GLY A 30 9.97 -7.35 -17.57
C GLY A 30 9.92 -7.40 -16.06
N ARG A 31 10.76 -8.24 -15.45
CA ARG A 31 10.84 -8.33 -13.97
C ARG A 31 11.36 -7.01 -13.39
N ASP A 32 12.39 -6.44 -13.96
CA ASP A 32 12.97 -5.18 -13.50
C ASP A 32 11.96 -4.03 -13.58
N GLU A 33 11.29 -3.89 -14.71
CA GLU A 33 10.29 -2.83 -14.91
C GLU A 33 9.10 -2.98 -13.95
N LEU A 34 8.59 -4.20 -13.79
CA LEU A 34 7.47 -4.45 -12.88
C LEU A 34 7.86 -4.24 -11.43
N PHE A 35 9.05 -4.67 -11.04
CA PHE A 35 9.50 -4.45 -9.66
C PHE A 35 9.60 -2.96 -9.34
N LYS A 36 10.14 -2.17 -10.24
CA LYS A 36 10.22 -0.71 -10.06
C LYS A 36 8.84 -0.08 -9.91
N ARG A 37 7.87 -0.53 -10.70
CA ARG A 37 6.49 -0.04 -10.62
C ARG A 37 5.81 -0.46 -9.31
N VAL A 38 6.03 -1.69 -8.87
CA VAL A 38 5.50 -2.17 -7.60
C VAL A 38 6.06 -1.35 -6.44
N LYS A 39 7.37 -1.18 -6.42
CA LYS A 39 8.05 -0.40 -5.39
C LYS A 39 7.51 1.02 -5.32
N GLU A 40 7.45 1.70 -6.46
CA GLU A 40 6.96 3.08 -6.53
C GLU A 40 5.51 3.19 -6.05
N GLU A 41 4.64 2.30 -6.52
CA GLU A 41 3.23 2.32 -6.14
C GLU A 41 3.04 2.07 -4.64
N LEU A 42 3.74 1.08 -4.08
CA LEU A 42 3.64 0.75 -2.66
C LEU A 42 4.17 1.89 -1.78
N GLU A 43 5.30 2.48 -2.15
CA GLU A 43 5.89 3.58 -1.37
C GLU A 43 5.05 4.85 -1.44
N ASN A 44 4.58 5.22 -2.64
CA ASN A 44 3.73 6.41 -2.81
C ASN A 44 2.41 6.25 -2.06
N HIS A 45 1.78 5.08 -2.21
CA HIS A 45 0.52 4.79 -1.52
C HIS A 45 0.69 4.83 0.00
N ALA A 46 1.73 4.19 0.54
CA ALA A 46 1.94 4.16 1.99
C ALA A 46 2.11 5.57 2.56
N GLY A 47 2.93 6.41 1.91
CA GLY A 47 3.14 7.78 2.36
C GLY A 47 1.87 8.64 2.28
N ALA A 48 1.14 8.54 1.17
CA ALA A 48 -0.09 9.31 0.98
C ALA A 48 -1.20 8.85 1.93
N GLU A 49 -1.32 7.54 2.16
CA GLU A 49 -2.31 7.00 3.08
C GLU A 49 -2.02 7.39 4.53
N GLU A 50 -0.75 7.34 4.94
CA GLU A 50 -0.36 7.76 6.29
C GLU A 50 -0.74 9.20 6.55
N ARG A 51 -0.53 10.10 5.59
CA ARG A 51 -0.90 11.50 5.73
C ARG A 51 -2.40 11.73 5.69
N ALA A 52 -3.09 11.12 4.74
CA ALA A 52 -4.50 11.39 4.50
C ALA A 52 -5.43 10.66 5.46
N LEU A 53 -5.09 9.43 5.86
CA LEU A 53 -5.98 8.61 6.69
C LEU A 53 -5.43 8.35 8.09
N TYR A 54 -4.20 7.86 8.19
CA TYR A 54 -3.70 7.41 9.50
C TYR A 54 -3.42 8.56 10.46
N MET A 55 -2.91 9.69 9.99
CA MET A 55 -2.70 10.84 10.86
C MET A 55 -4.01 11.34 11.50
N PRO A 56 -5.10 11.54 10.72
CA PRO A 56 -6.39 11.84 11.34
C PRO A 56 -6.90 10.75 12.28
N MET A 57 -6.69 9.47 11.92
CA MET A 57 -7.10 8.35 12.78
C MET A 57 -6.39 8.35 14.14
N MET A 58 -5.15 8.81 14.18
CA MET A 58 -4.38 8.87 15.43
C MET A 58 -4.90 9.91 16.42
N GLU A 59 -5.71 10.84 15.96
CA GLU A 59 -6.36 11.85 16.82
C GLU A 59 -7.63 11.35 17.49
N HIS A 60 -8.12 10.17 17.13
CA HIS A 60 -9.34 9.59 17.69
C HIS A 60 -9.01 8.32 18.47
N ASP A 61 -9.45 8.24 19.72
CA ASP A 61 -9.20 7.08 20.56
C ASP A 61 -9.70 5.78 19.93
N MET A 62 -10.83 5.85 19.23
CA MET A 62 -11.45 4.69 18.57
C MET A 62 -10.56 4.08 17.48
N THR A 63 -9.77 4.89 16.76
CA THR A 63 -9.04 4.46 15.58
C THR A 63 -7.52 4.46 15.73
N GLN A 64 -7.00 5.02 16.82
CA GLN A 64 -5.57 5.22 17.04
C GLN A 64 -4.78 3.93 16.96
N GLU A 65 -5.25 2.88 17.61
CA GLU A 65 -4.53 1.60 17.67
C GLU A 65 -4.44 0.93 16.30
N LYS A 66 -5.54 0.98 15.53
CA LYS A 66 -5.57 0.42 14.16
C LYS A 66 -4.61 1.17 13.24
N ALA A 67 -4.52 2.49 13.38
CA ALA A 67 -3.59 3.29 12.59
C ALA A 67 -2.14 2.90 12.89
N ARG A 68 -1.78 2.72 14.15
CA ARG A 68 -0.43 2.29 14.54
C ARG A 68 -0.08 0.92 13.99
N HIS A 69 -1.02 -0.01 14.05
CA HIS A 69 -0.84 -1.36 13.51
C HIS A 69 -0.59 -1.31 12.00
N SER A 70 -1.36 -0.50 11.28
CA SER A 70 -1.20 -0.35 9.83
C SER A 70 0.14 0.26 9.45
N VAL A 71 0.62 1.24 10.20
CA VAL A 71 1.96 1.83 9.99
C VAL A 71 3.04 0.77 10.20
N ALA A 72 2.92 -0.06 11.23
CA ALA A 72 3.86 -1.15 11.49
C ALA A 72 3.89 -2.15 10.33
N GLU A 73 2.73 -2.46 9.74
CA GLU A 73 2.66 -3.33 8.56
C GLU A 73 3.32 -2.70 7.34
N HIS A 74 3.21 -1.39 7.16
CA HIS A 74 3.93 -0.69 6.08
C HIS A 74 5.45 -0.85 6.23
N HIS A 75 5.98 -0.83 7.46
CA HIS A 75 7.41 -1.06 7.70
C HIS A 75 7.83 -2.48 7.32
N GLU A 76 7.01 -3.48 7.60
CA GLU A 76 7.29 -4.86 7.21
C GLU A 76 7.32 -5.01 5.68
N ILE A 77 6.42 -4.31 4.98
CA ILE A 77 6.41 -4.28 3.52
C ILE A 77 7.70 -3.65 2.99
N ASP A 78 8.13 -2.53 3.56
CA ASP A 78 9.37 -1.85 3.17
C ASP A 78 10.60 -2.75 3.35
N GLU A 79 10.65 -3.52 4.43
CA GLU A 79 11.74 -4.47 4.67
C GLU A 79 11.83 -5.55 3.59
N LEU A 80 10.67 -6.05 3.13
CA LEU A 80 10.64 -7.03 2.03
C LEU A 80 11.05 -6.41 0.70
N ILE A 81 10.68 -5.17 0.45
CA ILE A 81 11.11 -4.44 -0.75
C ILE A 81 12.64 -4.30 -0.74
N GLU A 82 13.22 -3.92 0.39
CA GLU A 82 14.68 -3.83 0.54
C GLU A 82 15.36 -5.17 0.29
N ALA A 83 14.80 -6.25 0.81
CA ALA A 83 15.34 -7.60 0.58
C ALA A 83 15.31 -7.95 -0.91
N LEU A 84 14.27 -7.58 -1.63
CA LEU A 84 14.18 -7.80 -3.08
C LEU A 84 15.21 -6.97 -3.85
N GLU A 85 15.47 -5.75 -3.41
CA GLU A 85 16.46 -4.88 -4.04
C GLU A 85 17.89 -5.42 -3.92
N THR A 86 18.17 -6.17 -2.86
CA THR A 86 19.51 -6.70 -2.58
C THR A 86 19.69 -8.16 -3.02
N THR A 87 18.67 -8.76 -3.61
CA THR A 87 18.72 -10.14 -4.10
C THR A 87 18.77 -10.16 -5.62
N ASP A 88 19.60 -11.01 -6.21
CA ASP A 88 19.69 -11.13 -7.67
C ASP A 88 18.37 -11.61 -8.27
N TYR A 89 17.95 -11.00 -9.36
CA TYR A 89 16.71 -11.38 -10.05
C TYR A 89 16.70 -12.85 -10.48
N SER A 90 17.84 -13.42 -10.79
CA SER A 90 17.97 -14.82 -11.22
C SER A 90 17.94 -15.81 -10.06
N SER A 91 18.06 -15.32 -8.83
CA SER A 91 18.03 -16.19 -7.65
C SER A 91 16.64 -16.74 -7.39
N PRO A 92 16.51 -18.05 -7.07
CA PRO A 92 15.21 -18.58 -6.61
C PRO A 92 14.66 -17.88 -5.39
N GLY A 93 15.54 -17.32 -4.55
CA GLY A 93 15.15 -16.53 -3.38
C GLY A 93 14.43 -15.24 -3.72
N TRP A 94 14.70 -14.66 -4.91
CA TRP A 94 14.01 -13.45 -5.32
C TRP A 94 12.51 -13.68 -5.49
N LEU A 95 12.15 -14.70 -6.26
CA LEU A 95 10.73 -15.04 -6.48
C LEU A 95 10.05 -15.43 -5.17
N ALA A 96 10.73 -16.19 -4.31
CA ALA A 96 10.18 -16.56 -3.01
C ALA A 96 9.87 -15.32 -2.17
N SER A 97 10.75 -14.32 -2.16
CA SER A 97 10.53 -13.05 -1.45
C SER A 97 9.42 -12.22 -2.10
N ALA A 98 9.33 -12.22 -3.44
CA ALA A 98 8.24 -11.53 -4.14
C ALA A 98 6.87 -12.12 -3.78
N LYS A 99 6.78 -13.43 -3.66
CA LYS A 99 5.54 -14.11 -3.22
C LYS A 99 5.19 -13.78 -1.78
N LYS A 100 6.19 -13.65 -0.91
CA LYS A 100 5.98 -13.19 0.47
C LYS A 100 5.46 -11.77 0.51
N LEU A 101 6.01 -10.89 -0.34
CA LEU A 101 5.54 -9.52 -0.46
C LEU A 101 4.08 -9.49 -0.89
N GLN A 102 3.72 -10.27 -1.92
CA GLN A 102 2.35 -10.37 -2.38
C GLN A 102 1.41 -10.82 -1.26
N HIS A 103 1.81 -11.85 -0.52
CA HIS A 103 1.00 -12.38 0.58
C HIS A 103 0.80 -11.33 1.68
N LEU A 104 1.87 -10.66 2.08
CA LEU A 104 1.83 -9.65 3.14
C LEU A 104 0.98 -8.45 2.72
N VAL A 105 1.16 -7.95 1.50
CA VAL A 105 0.38 -6.82 0.99
C VAL A 105 -1.09 -7.19 0.89
N THR A 106 -1.40 -8.34 0.29
CA THR A 106 -2.79 -8.79 0.14
C THR A 106 -3.48 -8.91 1.50
N HIS A 107 -2.81 -9.50 2.48
CA HIS A 107 -3.35 -9.60 3.84
C HIS A 107 -3.60 -8.23 4.45
N HIS A 108 -2.64 -7.30 4.32
CA HIS A 108 -2.76 -5.94 4.81
C HIS A 108 -3.95 -5.20 4.17
N LEU A 109 -4.09 -5.30 2.85
CA LEU A 109 -5.18 -4.65 2.14
C LEU A 109 -6.55 -5.21 2.54
N ASP A 110 -6.65 -6.53 2.65
CA ASP A 110 -7.90 -7.19 3.06
C ASP A 110 -8.30 -6.78 4.49
N GLU A 111 -7.36 -6.80 5.41
CA GLU A 111 -7.59 -6.39 6.80
C GLU A 111 -8.01 -4.93 6.88
N GLU A 112 -7.32 -4.06 6.13
CA GLU A 112 -7.65 -2.64 6.10
C GLU A 112 -9.06 -2.40 5.59
N GLU A 113 -9.44 -3.04 4.48
CA GLU A 113 -10.78 -2.87 3.90
C GLU A 113 -11.88 -3.43 4.81
N GLN A 114 -11.62 -4.54 5.48
CA GLN A 114 -12.60 -5.20 6.33
C GLN A 114 -12.73 -4.60 7.73
N GLU A 115 -11.62 -4.15 8.31
CA GLU A 115 -11.60 -3.68 9.70
C GLU A 115 -11.33 -2.18 9.83
N VAL A 116 -10.25 -1.69 9.25
CA VAL A 116 -9.82 -0.30 9.40
C VAL A 116 -10.84 0.66 8.81
N PHE A 117 -11.28 0.40 7.58
CA PHE A 117 -12.25 1.25 6.89
C PHE A 117 -13.59 1.29 7.61
N GLN A 118 -14.02 0.17 8.19
CA GLN A 118 -15.27 0.12 8.94
C GLN A 118 -15.19 1.00 10.17
N LEU A 119 -14.09 0.92 10.89
CA LEU A 119 -13.89 1.68 12.12
C LEU A 119 -13.73 3.17 11.83
N ALA A 120 -12.89 3.53 10.87
CA ALA A 120 -12.70 4.92 10.45
C ALA A 120 -13.98 5.52 9.88
N GLY A 121 -14.79 4.70 9.19
CA GLY A 121 -16.06 5.12 8.64
C GLY A 121 -17.05 5.56 9.69
N ARG A 122 -16.95 5.04 10.92
CA ARG A 122 -17.77 5.46 12.06
C ARG A 122 -17.22 6.72 12.72
N ALA A 123 -15.90 6.90 12.68
CA ALA A 123 -15.24 8.03 13.33
C ALA A 123 -15.34 9.34 12.54
N PHE A 124 -15.41 9.25 11.22
CA PHE A 124 -15.38 10.43 10.33
C PHE A 124 -16.76 10.70 9.71
N ASP A 125 -17.12 11.99 9.62
CA ASP A 125 -18.33 12.40 8.92
C ASP A 125 -18.12 12.41 7.39
N ASP A 126 -19.20 12.60 6.63
CA ASP A 126 -19.15 12.54 5.16
C ASP A 126 -18.25 13.61 4.55
N ALA A 127 -18.28 14.82 5.10
CA ALA A 127 -17.43 15.92 4.62
C ALA A 127 -15.95 15.60 4.82
N THR A 128 -15.58 15.04 5.97
CA THR A 128 -14.23 14.62 6.25
C THR A 128 -13.78 13.53 5.29
N LYS A 129 -14.61 12.50 5.06
CA LYS A 129 -14.29 11.42 4.15
C LYS A 129 -14.02 11.92 2.74
N ALA A 130 -14.78 12.91 2.27
CA ALA A 130 -14.58 13.50 0.95
C ALA A 130 -13.30 14.35 0.89
N ASN A 131 -13.03 15.14 1.93
CA ASN A 131 -11.82 15.96 2.00
C ASN A 131 -10.57 15.11 2.04
N LEU A 132 -10.57 14.03 2.82
CA LEU A 132 -9.43 13.11 2.89
C LEU A 132 -9.18 12.44 1.54
N ALA A 133 -10.23 12.13 0.78
CA ALA A 133 -10.08 11.59 -0.57
C ALA A 133 -9.34 12.57 -1.49
N GLU A 134 -9.72 13.86 -1.44
CA GLU A 134 -9.05 14.88 -2.24
C GLU A 134 -7.57 15.04 -1.86
N GLU A 135 -7.27 15.05 -0.57
CA GLU A 135 -5.90 15.12 -0.06
C GLU A 135 -5.07 13.93 -0.52
N TYR A 136 -5.64 12.73 -0.44
CA TYR A 136 -4.96 11.51 -0.86
C TYR A 136 -4.64 11.53 -2.35
N LEU A 137 -5.63 11.85 -3.18
CA LEU A 137 -5.47 11.87 -4.63
C LEU A 137 -4.46 12.94 -5.06
N GLN A 138 -4.48 14.11 -4.43
CA GLN A 138 -3.52 15.17 -4.73
C GLN A 138 -2.11 14.76 -4.33
N ASP A 139 -1.94 14.15 -3.15
CA ASP A 139 -0.65 13.68 -2.69
C ASP A 139 -0.07 12.59 -3.60
N MET A 140 -0.93 11.68 -4.06
CA MET A 140 -0.51 10.64 -5.02
C MET A 140 -0.01 11.26 -6.32
N GLN A 141 -0.73 12.24 -6.87
CA GLN A 141 -0.29 12.96 -8.07
C GLN A 141 1.07 13.63 -7.86
N ASP A 142 1.25 14.30 -6.73
CA ASP A 142 2.49 14.99 -6.41
C ASP A 142 3.67 14.00 -6.30
N ARG A 143 3.45 12.86 -5.67
CA ARG A 143 4.49 11.83 -5.51
C ARG A 143 4.85 11.18 -6.84
N GLU A 144 3.86 10.92 -7.70
CA GLU A 144 4.07 10.34 -9.03
C GLU A 144 4.82 11.30 -9.96
N ALA A 145 4.59 12.61 -9.81
CA ALA A 145 5.26 13.64 -10.59
C ALA A 145 6.70 13.91 -10.12
N GLY A 146 6.99 13.61 -8.87
CA GLY A 146 8.31 13.79 -8.27
C GLY A 146 9.17 12.61 -8.50
#